data_1b61e6747df63c7ab3c970708fb7d1cc
#
_entry.id   1b61e6747df63c7ab3c970708fb7d1cc
#
_cell.length_a   1.000
_cell.length_b   1.000
_cell.length_c   1.000
_cell.angle_alpha   90.00
_cell.angle_beta   90.00
_cell.angle_gamma   90.00
#
_symmetry.space_group_name_H-M   'P 1'
#
loop_
_entity.id
_entity.type
_entity.pdbx_description
1 polymer ?
#
loop_
_entity_poly.entity_id
_entity_poly.type
_entity_poly.pdbx_seq_one_letter_code
_entity_poly.pdbx_strand_id
1 'polypeptide(L)'
;MYDVKKFFWDEPYLYRSCSDGLIRCCVPECEMLSVFEACHSSPVGGHHSGIRTAHKILQCGYYWPTLHQDAHEFAKACDRCQRDGGISRKQERPLNPILVIKLFDVWDIDFMGPFVSSHEMRYILVAVDYVSK
;
A
#
# COMPACT_ATOMS: atom_id res chain seq x y z
N MET A 1 -6.85 -25.93 -13.30
CA MET A 1 -6.34 -27.27 -12.93
C MET A 1 -4.92 -27.06 -12.41
N TYR A 2 -4.69 -27.22 -11.12
CA TYR A 2 -3.34 -27.03 -10.56
C TYR A 2 -2.45 -28.17 -11.00
N ASP A 3 -1.24 -27.84 -11.43
CA ASP A 3 -0.25 -28.82 -11.91
C ASP A 3 0.37 -29.56 -10.71
N VAL A 4 -0.26 -30.64 -10.31
CA VAL A 4 0.12 -31.45 -9.13
C VAL A 4 1.55 -31.96 -9.25
N LYS A 5 2.10 -32.11 -10.45
CA LYS A 5 3.46 -32.60 -10.71
C LYS A 5 4.57 -31.67 -10.17
N LYS A 6 4.22 -30.43 -9.83
CA LYS A 6 5.17 -29.45 -9.27
C LYS A 6 5.25 -29.47 -7.75
N PHE A 7 4.41 -30.27 -7.08
CA PHE A 7 4.39 -30.36 -5.64
C PHE A 7 4.97 -31.69 -5.19
N PHE A 8 5.72 -31.68 -4.10
CA PHE A 8 6.25 -32.86 -3.48
C PHE A 8 6.27 -32.70 -1.96
N TRP A 9 6.10 -33.82 -1.28
CA TRP A 9 6.07 -33.90 0.18
C TRP A 9 7.46 -34.32 0.68
N ASP A 10 8.00 -33.55 1.62
CA ASP A 10 9.20 -33.87 2.37
C ASP A 10 8.91 -33.57 3.84
N GLU A 11 8.73 -34.64 4.61
CA GLU A 11 8.19 -34.54 5.95
C GLU A 11 8.93 -33.53 6.83
N PRO A 12 8.21 -32.62 7.51
CA PRO A 12 6.75 -32.52 7.63
C PRO A 12 6.11 -31.47 6.69
N TYR A 13 6.77 -31.04 5.63
CA TYR A 13 6.35 -29.90 4.81
C TYR A 13 6.02 -30.28 3.36
N LEU A 14 5.10 -29.54 2.77
CA LEU A 14 4.83 -29.58 1.35
C LEU A 14 5.68 -28.53 0.64
N TYR A 15 6.32 -28.92 -0.46
CA TYR A 15 7.16 -28.05 -1.27
C TYR A 15 6.62 -27.94 -2.70
N ARG A 16 6.95 -26.82 -3.35
CA ARG A 16 6.67 -26.60 -4.75
C ARG A 16 7.93 -26.21 -5.53
N SER A 17 8.13 -26.87 -6.67
CA SER A 17 9.08 -26.42 -7.69
C SER A 17 8.48 -25.29 -8.51
N CYS A 18 9.06 -24.09 -8.41
CA CYS A 18 8.61 -22.90 -9.10
C CYS A 18 9.24 -22.74 -10.48
N SER A 19 8.66 -21.88 -11.32
CA SER A 19 9.12 -21.65 -12.72
C SER A 19 10.51 -21.01 -12.80
N ASP A 20 10.97 -20.37 -11.72
CA ASP A 20 12.30 -19.79 -11.58
C ASP A 20 13.38 -20.80 -11.19
N GLY A 21 13.03 -22.10 -11.11
CA GLY A 21 13.92 -23.16 -10.71
C GLY A 21 14.14 -23.30 -9.20
N LEU A 22 13.50 -22.46 -8.38
CA LEU A 22 13.60 -22.52 -6.93
C LEU A 22 12.51 -23.40 -6.33
N ILE A 23 12.87 -24.07 -5.25
CA ILE A 23 11.95 -24.85 -4.43
C ILE A 23 11.49 -23.99 -3.27
N ARG A 24 10.17 -23.92 -3.03
CA ARG A 24 9.58 -23.14 -1.95
C ARG A 24 8.67 -23.99 -1.07
N CYS A 25 8.71 -23.72 0.22
CA CYS A 25 7.82 -24.33 1.18
C CYS A 25 6.41 -23.79 1.02
N CYS A 26 5.42 -24.68 0.95
CA CYS A 26 4.01 -24.26 0.92
C CYS A 26 3.54 -23.94 2.33
N VAL A 27 3.04 -22.71 2.50
CA VAL A 27 2.55 -22.21 3.78
C VAL A 27 1.08 -22.59 3.95
N PRO A 28 0.68 -23.23 5.07
CA PRO A 28 -0.72 -23.49 5.38
C PRO A 28 -1.45 -22.18 5.71
N GLU A 29 -2.77 -22.15 5.50
CA GLU A 29 -3.60 -20.95 5.66
C GLU A 29 -3.47 -20.31 7.06
N CYS A 30 -3.37 -21.13 8.10
CA CYS A 30 -3.23 -20.67 9.48
C CYS A 30 -1.92 -19.89 9.76
N GLU A 31 -0.89 -20.06 8.93
CA GLU A 31 0.41 -19.39 9.10
C GLU A 31 0.61 -18.21 8.16
N MET A 32 -0.25 -18.04 7.15
CA MET A 32 -0.09 -16.97 6.15
C MET A 32 -0.04 -15.58 6.78
N LEU A 33 -0.89 -15.32 7.79
CA LEU A 33 -0.94 -14.03 8.46
C LEU A 33 0.38 -13.69 9.15
N SER A 34 0.98 -14.64 9.85
CA SER A 34 2.27 -14.43 10.54
C SER A 34 3.41 -14.17 9.56
N VAL A 35 3.37 -14.81 8.39
CA VAL A 35 4.33 -14.55 7.30
C VAL A 35 4.15 -13.15 6.73
N PHE A 36 2.90 -12.68 6.54
CA PHE A 36 2.65 -11.31 6.12
C PHE A 36 3.13 -10.29 7.15
N GLU A 37 2.85 -10.48 8.42
CA GLU A 37 3.32 -9.60 9.49
C GLU A 37 4.84 -9.51 9.52
N ALA A 38 5.53 -10.64 9.40
CA ALA A 38 6.98 -10.68 9.37
C ALA A 38 7.56 -9.96 8.13
N CYS A 39 6.96 -10.16 6.95
CA CYS A 39 7.49 -9.64 5.69
C CYS A 39 7.03 -8.22 5.35
N HIS A 40 5.93 -7.75 5.91
CA HIS A 40 5.34 -6.44 5.62
C HIS A 40 5.45 -5.47 6.79
N SER A 41 4.98 -5.89 7.99
CA SER A 41 4.78 -5.00 9.14
C SER A 41 5.99 -4.90 10.06
N SER A 42 6.92 -5.86 10.01
CA SER A 42 8.13 -5.82 10.82
C SER A 42 9.04 -4.64 10.44
N PRO A 43 9.96 -4.20 11.30
CA PRO A 43 10.92 -3.15 10.96
C PRO A 43 11.69 -3.41 9.67
N VAL A 44 11.98 -4.67 9.37
CA VAL A 44 12.60 -5.10 8.11
C VAL A 44 11.58 -5.17 6.97
N GLY A 45 10.30 -5.29 7.26
CA GLY A 45 9.18 -5.34 6.31
C GLY A 45 9.03 -4.05 5.54
N GLY A 46 9.03 -2.92 6.25
CA GLY A 46 9.06 -1.58 5.70
C GLY A 46 7.75 -1.10 5.07
N HIS A 47 6.63 -1.79 5.32
CA HIS A 47 5.31 -1.42 4.81
C HIS A 47 5.27 -1.11 3.30
N HIS A 48 5.90 -1.95 2.51
CA HIS A 48 5.90 -1.79 1.05
C HIS A 48 4.60 -2.28 0.41
N SER A 49 4.42 -1.95 -0.88
CA SER A 49 3.26 -2.40 -1.67
C SER A 49 3.08 -3.93 -1.64
N GLY A 50 1.85 -4.40 -1.93
CA GLY A 50 1.54 -5.84 -1.99
C GLY A 50 2.47 -6.61 -2.92
N ILE A 51 2.85 -6.03 -4.08
CA ILE A 51 3.79 -6.65 -5.02
C ILE A 51 5.15 -6.88 -4.36
N ARG A 52 5.70 -5.88 -3.68
CA ARG A 52 6.99 -6.01 -2.98
C ARG A 52 6.91 -6.99 -1.82
N THR A 53 5.81 -7.00 -1.08
CA THR A 53 5.56 -7.95 0.01
C THR A 53 5.54 -9.38 -0.53
N ALA A 54 4.81 -9.65 -1.62
CA ALA A 54 4.78 -10.96 -2.26
C ALA A 54 6.18 -11.41 -2.73
N HIS A 55 6.93 -10.53 -3.37
CA HIS A 55 8.31 -10.83 -3.78
C HIS A 55 9.21 -11.18 -2.59
N LYS A 56 9.08 -10.46 -1.48
CA LYS A 56 9.85 -10.72 -0.28
C LYS A 56 9.54 -12.10 0.31
N ILE A 57 8.26 -12.47 0.37
CA ILE A 57 7.81 -13.79 0.82
C ILE A 57 8.40 -14.89 -0.08
N LEU A 58 8.36 -14.70 -1.40
CA LEU A 58 8.98 -15.64 -2.35
C LEU A 58 10.50 -15.74 -2.17
N GLN A 59 11.18 -14.64 -1.86
CA GLN A 59 12.62 -14.64 -1.56
C GLN A 59 12.95 -15.34 -0.25
N CYS A 60 12.04 -15.29 0.74
CA CYS A 60 12.17 -16.06 1.98
C CYS A 60 11.91 -17.56 1.80
N GLY A 61 11.58 -18.02 0.59
CA GLY A 61 11.39 -19.43 0.31
C GLY A 61 9.97 -19.94 0.59
N TYR A 62 8.99 -19.07 0.75
CA TYR A 62 7.58 -19.42 0.98
C TYR A 62 6.73 -19.26 -0.26
N TYR A 63 5.69 -20.06 -0.35
CA TYR A 63 4.77 -20.05 -1.47
C TYR A 63 3.36 -20.53 -1.07
N TRP A 64 2.34 -19.92 -1.69
CA TRP A 64 0.97 -20.45 -1.79
C TRP A 64 0.29 -19.89 -3.06
N PRO A 65 -0.76 -20.54 -3.59
CA PRO A 65 -1.32 -20.20 -4.90
C PRO A 65 -1.87 -18.77 -5.04
N THR A 66 -2.45 -18.24 -3.96
CA THR A 66 -3.11 -16.92 -3.92
C THR A 66 -2.20 -15.80 -3.39
N LEU A 67 -0.89 -16.08 -3.16
CA LEU A 67 0.07 -15.17 -2.53
C LEU A 67 0.00 -13.72 -3.03
N HIS A 68 -0.05 -13.52 -4.35
CA HIS A 68 -0.04 -12.16 -4.91
C HIS A 68 -1.34 -11.40 -4.64
N GLN A 69 -2.47 -12.09 -4.69
CA GLN A 69 -3.78 -11.53 -4.38
C GLN A 69 -3.86 -11.19 -2.89
N ASP A 70 -3.52 -12.15 -2.03
CA ASP A 70 -3.57 -11.98 -0.59
C ASP A 70 -2.62 -10.86 -0.11
N ALA A 71 -1.42 -10.78 -0.69
CA ALA A 71 -0.46 -9.71 -0.41
C ALA A 71 -1.01 -8.32 -0.80
N HIS A 72 -1.76 -8.24 -1.89
CA HIS A 72 -2.40 -7.00 -2.31
C HIS A 72 -3.52 -6.59 -1.36
N GLU A 73 -4.36 -7.53 -0.95
CA GLU A 73 -5.45 -7.31 0.01
C GLU A 73 -4.88 -6.92 1.38
N PHE A 74 -3.84 -7.61 1.85
CA PHE A 74 -3.16 -7.28 3.10
C PHE A 74 -2.57 -5.87 3.09
N ALA A 75 -1.88 -5.47 2.02
CA ALA A 75 -1.32 -4.13 1.90
C ALA A 75 -2.39 -3.04 1.81
N LYS A 76 -3.55 -3.32 1.18
CA LYS A 76 -4.71 -2.42 1.15
C LYS A 76 -5.34 -2.23 2.53
N ALA A 77 -5.36 -3.26 3.37
CA ALA A 77 -5.90 -3.19 4.71
C ALA A 77 -4.92 -2.57 5.71
N CYS A 78 -3.65 -2.40 5.36
CA CYS A 78 -2.63 -1.85 6.24
C CYS A 78 -2.81 -0.34 6.41
N ASP A 79 -3.15 0.10 7.64
CA ASP A 79 -3.37 1.51 7.98
C ASP A 79 -2.15 2.39 7.65
N ARG A 80 -0.94 1.93 7.95
CA ARG A 80 0.29 2.67 7.66
C ARG A 80 0.50 2.87 6.15
N CYS A 81 0.28 1.81 5.35
CA CYS A 81 0.37 1.93 3.89
C CYS A 81 -0.67 2.90 3.32
N GLN A 82 -1.86 2.96 3.92
CA GLN A 82 -2.91 3.88 3.49
C GLN A 82 -2.61 5.34 3.88
N ARG A 83 -2.01 5.56 5.04
CA ARG A 83 -1.60 6.90 5.49
C ARG A 83 -0.44 7.45 4.69
N ASP A 84 0.57 6.63 4.44
CA ASP A 84 1.77 7.04 3.68
C ASP A 84 1.44 7.30 2.20
N GLY A 85 0.30 6.86 1.71
CA GLY A 85 -0.29 7.06 0.39
C GLY A 85 0.72 7.11 -0.76
N GLY A 86 0.49 6.41 -1.83
CA GLY A 86 1.35 6.52 -3.00
C GLY A 86 1.18 7.90 -3.67
N ILE A 87 1.84 8.94 -3.15
CA ILE A 87 1.91 10.25 -3.82
C ILE A 87 2.61 10.01 -5.17
N SER A 88 1.82 9.89 -6.21
CA SER A 88 2.34 9.75 -7.56
C SER A 88 2.76 11.12 -8.07
N ARG A 89 4.03 11.27 -8.47
CA ARG A 89 4.51 12.47 -9.14
C ARG A 89 3.72 12.84 -10.41
N LYS A 90 2.93 11.92 -10.95
CA LYS A 90 2.05 12.18 -12.09
C LYS A 90 0.95 13.19 -11.80
N GLN A 91 0.65 13.47 -10.53
CA GLN A 91 -0.35 14.43 -10.11
C GLN A 91 0.25 15.77 -9.69
N GLU A 92 1.56 15.90 -9.66
CA GLU A 92 2.22 17.18 -9.41
C GLU A 92 2.01 18.10 -10.61
N ARG A 93 1.16 19.10 -10.45
CA ARG A 93 1.05 20.19 -11.42
C ARG A 93 2.29 21.07 -11.31
N PRO A 94 2.90 21.49 -12.43
CA PRO A 94 3.99 22.45 -12.37
C PRO A 94 3.49 23.72 -11.68
N LEU A 95 4.19 24.12 -10.63
CA LEU A 95 3.91 25.37 -9.91
C LEU A 95 4.36 26.53 -10.79
N ASN A 96 3.42 27.33 -11.25
CA ASN A 96 3.72 28.58 -11.90
C ASN A 96 3.89 29.66 -10.82
N PRO A 97 5.01 30.37 -10.77
CA PRO A 97 5.19 31.44 -9.80
C PRO A 97 4.22 32.58 -10.08
N ILE A 98 3.52 33.03 -9.05
CA ILE A 98 2.65 34.22 -9.13
C ILE A 98 3.54 35.44 -8.89
N LEU A 99 3.71 36.25 -9.93
CA LEU A 99 4.71 37.32 -9.96
C LEU A 99 4.25 38.64 -9.35
N VAL A 100 2.98 38.76 -9.00
CA VAL A 100 2.50 40.06 -8.56
C VAL A 100 1.93 40.05 -7.26
N ILE A 101 2.29 41.07 -6.27
CA ILE A 101 1.39 40.90 -5.34
C ILE A 101 1.29 41.96 -4.32
N LYS A 102 0.17 42.57 -4.29
CA LYS A 102 -0.37 43.37 -3.20
C LYS A 102 -1.25 42.50 -2.32
N LEU A 103 -1.45 42.91 -1.08
CA LEU A 103 -2.45 42.34 -0.17
C LEU A 103 -3.82 42.30 -0.86
N PHE A 104 -4.49 41.18 -0.75
CA PHE A 104 -5.85 40.92 -1.26
C PHE A 104 -5.99 40.76 -2.77
N ASP A 105 -4.92 40.80 -3.54
CA ASP A 105 -4.97 40.57 -4.99
C ASP A 105 -5.22 39.11 -5.35
N VAL A 106 -4.68 38.18 -4.54
CA VAL A 106 -4.78 36.73 -4.79
C VAL A 106 -5.16 35.98 -3.52
N TRP A 107 -6.21 35.20 -3.62
CA TRP A 107 -6.71 34.34 -2.55
C TRP A 107 -6.56 32.88 -2.90
N ASP A 108 -6.10 32.09 -1.93
CA ASP A 108 -6.18 30.64 -1.98
C ASP A 108 -7.45 30.19 -1.26
N ILE A 109 -8.32 29.47 -1.96
CA ILE A 109 -9.63 29.07 -1.44
C ILE A 109 -9.71 27.55 -1.53
N ASP A 110 -9.97 26.90 -0.40
CA ASP A 110 -10.10 25.45 -0.30
C ASP A 110 -11.25 25.04 0.60
N PHE A 111 -11.78 23.81 0.39
CA PHE A 111 -12.81 23.22 1.22
C PHE A 111 -12.22 22.08 2.05
N MET A 112 -12.27 22.20 3.37
CA MET A 112 -11.94 21.12 4.29
C MET A 112 -13.18 20.30 4.62
N GLY A 113 -13.11 18.99 4.52
CA GLY A 113 -14.19 18.08 4.88
C GLY A 113 -14.18 16.79 4.02
N PRO A 114 -15.23 16.00 4.05
CA PRO A 114 -16.49 16.19 4.80
C PRO A 114 -16.35 15.92 6.30
N PHE A 115 -16.92 16.80 7.12
CA PHE A 115 -17.04 16.62 8.57
C PHE A 115 -18.44 16.09 8.95
N VAL A 116 -18.62 15.80 10.24
CA VAL A 116 -19.94 15.51 10.79
C VAL A 116 -20.85 16.71 10.53
N SER A 117 -22.09 16.44 10.06
CA SER A 117 -23.04 17.49 9.70
C SER A 117 -23.39 18.35 10.90
N SER A 118 -23.24 19.66 10.77
CA SER A 118 -23.70 20.66 11.73
C SER A 118 -24.52 21.71 10.95
N HIS A 119 -25.79 21.90 11.29
CA HIS A 119 -26.71 22.78 10.56
C HIS A 119 -26.70 22.56 9.04
N GLU A 120 -26.69 21.29 8.61
CA GLU A 120 -26.60 20.87 7.22
C GLU A 120 -25.26 21.15 6.51
N MET A 121 -24.33 21.81 7.18
CA MET A 121 -22.99 22.06 6.69
C MET A 121 -22.05 20.90 6.98
N ARG A 122 -21.24 20.53 6.00
CA ARG A 122 -20.28 19.42 6.09
C ARG A 122 -18.87 19.82 5.73
N TYR A 123 -18.69 21.03 5.24
CA TYR A 123 -17.40 21.54 4.78
C TYR A 123 -17.12 22.91 5.41
N ILE A 124 -15.88 23.18 5.65
CA ILE A 124 -15.37 24.48 6.07
C ILE A 124 -14.67 25.09 4.86
N LEU A 125 -15.08 26.29 4.48
CA LEU A 125 -14.38 27.09 3.49
C LEU A 125 -13.18 27.77 4.16
N VAL A 126 -12.01 27.52 3.65
CA VAL A 126 -10.77 28.21 4.05
C VAL A 126 -10.40 29.18 2.94
N ALA A 127 -10.23 30.44 3.27
CA ALA A 127 -9.76 31.45 2.36
C ALA A 127 -8.54 32.15 2.98
N VAL A 128 -7.43 32.11 2.27
CA VAL A 128 -6.14 32.67 2.75
C VAL A 128 -5.60 33.63 1.72
N ASP A 129 -5.29 34.83 2.12
CA ASP A 129 -4.59 35.76 1.25
C ASP A 129 -3.16 35.28 0.99
N TYR A 130 -2.73 35.33 -0.26
CA TYR A 130 -1.45 34.78 -0.69
C TYR A 130 -0.24 35.47 -0.05
N VAL A 131 -0.36 36.76 0.27
CA VAL A 131 0.74 37.57 0.78
C VAL A 131 0.82 37.52 2.29
N SER A 132 -0.31 37.69 3.00
CA SER A 132 -0.35 37.80 4.46
C SER A 132 -0.37 36.44 5.16
N LYS A 133 -0.88 35.39 4.51
CA LYS A 133 -1.06 34.01 5.03
C LYS A 133 -1.67 33.94 6.42
#